data_5513d18e5e318fa52726f7c92c6aaa12
#
_entry.id   5513d18e5e318fa52726f7c92c6aaa12
#
_cell.length_a   1.000
_cell.length_b   1.000
_cell.length_c   1.000
_cell.angle_alpha   90.00
_cell.angle_beta   90.00
_cell.angle_gamma   90.00
#
_symmetry.space_group_name_H-M   'P 1'
#
loop_
_entity.id
_entity.type
_entity.pdbx_description
1 polymer ?
#
loop_
_entity_poly.entity_id
_entity_poly.type
_entity_poly.pdbx_seq_one_letter_code
_entity_poly.pdbx_strand_id
1 'polypeptide(L)'
;MIPLNEIWLGLVALGAALINGAVGYGFSSIVTPIAILWYSNKILNPALVIIEVAVNLALLTRERRNIRLTWPRARPVILTLLPGIVLGTAGLTYLAVNDVKLVVYAALLPLATLQLLGFSRPLKNERRGGTVIGGGIGFLYALTTISGPPLALFLRNQGLSKNEFRCTIAQIRVAESTLTLGTYLAFDQFLGAGLVKLPSLNLLPFLFLPVIVGVPLGTLLLRSVSPEFFRRFVMAVDGLVVSYGLSRVLVSLKWVSNAASEYLLVILFLMIGVLAWLALRRLPVRASDEPPPGPPGQPPPSAPVRRPTPGAELPPGPLT
;
A
#
# COMPACT_ATOMS: atom_id res chain seq x y z
N MET A 1 19.13 6.00 27.81
CA MET A 1 17.66 6.16 27.74
C MET A 1 17.23 6.06 26.29
N ILE A 2 16.24 5.23 25.98
CA ILE A 2 15.67 5.15 24.60
C ILE A 2 14.86 6.43 24.37
N PRO A 3 15.11 7.17 23.27
CA PRO A 3 14.34 8.37 22.97
C PRO A 3 12.85 8.04 22.78
N LEU A 4 11.98 8.89 23.28
CA LEU A 4 10.53 8.68 23.22
C LEU A 4 10.01 8.48 21.78
N ASN A 5 10.61 9.17 20.80
CA ASN A 5 10.24 9.06 19.38
C ASN A 5 10.50 7.66 18.82
N GLU A 6 11.53 6.94 19.29
CA GLU A 6 11.86 5.59 18.85
C GLU A 6 10.86 4.57 19.41
N ILE A 7 10.37 4.79 20.64
CA ILE A 7 9.28 3.97 21.21
C ILE A 7 8.01 4.14 20.38
N TRP A 8 7.64 5.38 20.05
CA TRP A 8 6.48 5.65 19.20
C TRP A 8 6.64 5.05 17.81
N LEU A 9 7.83 5.15 17.21
CA LEU A 9 8.14 4.50 15.94
C LEU A 9 7.93 2.99 16.02
N GLY A 10 8.39 2.34 17.09
CA GLY A 10 8.19 0.90 17.32
C GLY A 10 6.72 0.52 17.44
N LEU A 11 5.91 1.29 18.16
CA LEU A 11 4.47 1.05 18.30
C LEU A 11 3.73 1.21 16.97
N VAL A 12 4.03 2.26 16.21
CA VAL A 12 3.47 2.48 14.87
C VAL A 12 3.89 1.36 13.92
N ALA A 13 5.17 0.96 13.97
CA ALA A 13 5.70 -0.15 13.18
C ALA A 13 5.02 -1.48 13.53
N LEU A 14 4.71 -1.74 14.81
CA LEU A 14 3.99 -2.94 15.23
C LEU A 14 2.57 -2.96 14.66
N GLY A 15 1.83 -1.87 14.77
CA GLY A 15 0.50 -1.74 14.17
C GLY A 15 0.52 -1.93 12.66
N ALA A 16 1.48 -1.30 11.98
CA ALA A 16 1.68 -1.45 10.54
C ALA A 16 2.07 -2.88 10.14
N ALA A 17 2.91 -3.55 10.93
CA ALA A 17 3.31 -4.94 10.70
C ALA A 17 2.16 -5.93 10.85
N LEU A 18 1.28 -5.74 11.86
CA LEU A 18 0.04 -6.52 12.02
C LEU A 18 -0.83 -6.42 10.76
N ILE A 19 -1.01 -5.20 10.25
CA ILE A 19 -1.81 -4.94 9.05
C ILE A 19 -1.15 -5.54 7.81
N ASN A 20 0.16 -5.37 7.64
CA ASN A 20 0.90 -5.96 6.54
C ASN A 20 0.81 -7.49 6.53
N GLY A 21 0.86 -8.12 7.69
CA GLY A 21 0.66 -9.56 7.86
C GLY A 21 -0.72 -10.03 7.37
N ALA A 22 -1.77 -9.26 7.64
CA ALA A 22 -3.14 -9.58 7.25
C ALA A 22 -3.39 -9.38 5.74
N VAL A 23 -2.96 -8.23 5.20
CA VAL A 23 -3.28 -7.78 3.84
C VAL A 23 -2.21 -8.18 2.84
N GLY A 24 -0.94 -8.31 3.28
CA GLY A 24 0.21 -8.64 2.46
C GLY A 24 0.96 -7.41 1.89
N TYR A 25 0.57 -6.19 2.28
CA TYR A 25 1.24 -4.92 1.95
C TYR A 25 0.79 -3.83 2.92
N GLY A 26 1.42 -2.65 2.87
CA GLY A 26 0.96 -1.47 3.61
C GLY A 26 1.84 -1.08 4.80
N PHE A 27 2.96 -1.78 5.07
CA PHE A 27 3.84 -1.43 6.18
C PHE A 27 4.30 0.02 6.11
N SER A 28 4.98 0.41 5.04
CA SER A 28 5.46 1.79 4.89
C SER A 28 4.32 2.79 4.66
N SER A 29 3.20 2.36 4.07
CA SER A 29 2.04 3.24 3.85
C SER A 29 1.50 3.80 5.16
N ILE A 30 1.66 3.08 6.27
CA ILE A 30 1.25 3.50 7.60
C ILE A 30 2.41 4.15 8.35
N VAL A 31 3.59 3.51 8.33
CA VAL A 31 4.74 4.02 9.08
C VAL A 31 5.20 5.38 8.56
N THR A 32 5.33 5.54 7.23
CA THR A 32 5.92 6.74 6.64
C THR A 32 5.13 8.01 6.96
N PRO A 33 3.82 8.13 6.68
CA PRO A 33 3.10 9.39 6.91
C PRO A 33 3.08 9.80 8.38
N ILE A 34 3.13 8.84 9.30
CA ILE A 34 3.18 9.11 10.74
C ILE A 34 4.61 9.47 11.16
N ALA A 35 5.61 8.66 10.78
CA ALA A 35 6.97 8.83 11.25
C ALA A 35 7.68 10.07 10.68
N ILE A 36 7.30 10.56 9.49
CA ILE A 36 7.86 11.80 8.94
C ILE A 36 7.41 13.08 9.70
N LEU A 37 6.50 12.96 10.64
CA LEU A 37 6.22 14.05 11.59
C LEU A 37 7.42 14.31 12.49
N TRP A 38 8.19 13.26 12.85
CA TRP A 38 9.34 13.33 13.77
C TRP A 38 10.69 13.18 13.05
N TYR A 39 10.74 12.42 11.97
CA TYR A 39 11.95 12.13 11.21
C TYR A 39 11.94 12.80 9.84
N SER A 40 13.11 13.06 9.28
CA SER A 40 13.22 13.43 7.87
C SER A 40 13.14 12.18 6.98
N ASN A 41 12.62 12.35 5.77
CA ASN A 41 12.60 11.26 4.78
C ASN A 41 14.01 10.72 4.48
N LYS A 42 15.05 11.58 4.53
CA LYS A 42 16.44 11.18 4.30
C LYS A 42 16.99 10.20 5.35
N ILE A 43 16.41 10.19 6.56
CA ILE A 43 16.76 9.25 7.64
C ILE A 43 15.84 8.04 7.63
N LEU A 44 14.54 8.28 7.49
CA LEU A 44 13.52 7.25 7.62
C LEU A 44 13.48 6.28 6.42
N ASN A 45 13.55 6.81 5.19
CA ASN A 45 13.39 6.00 3.98
C ASN A 45 14.43 4.88 3.84
N PRO A 46 15.77 5.13 4.06
CA PRO A 46 16.75 4.06 3.98
C PRO A 46 16.51 2.94 4.99
N ALA A 47 16.10 3.28 6.23
CA ALA A 47 15.76 2.29 7.24
C ALA A 47 14.56 1.44 6.82
N LEU A 48 13.49 2.08 6.31
CA LEU A 48 12.30 1.39 5.82
C LEU A 48 12.59 0.50 4.62
N VAL A 49 13.40 0.96 3.67
CA VAL A 49 13.76 0.19 2.47
C VAL A 49 14.51 -1.09 2.87
N ILE A 50 15.45 -1.02 3.81
CA ILE A 50 16.17 -2.21 4.31
C ILE A 50 15.19 -3.23 4.91
N ILE A 51 14.27 -2.77 5.76
CA ILE A 51 13.25 -3.63 6.36
C ILE A 51 12.33 -4.24 5.29
N GLU A 52 11.93 -3.45 4.31
CA GLU A 52 11.03 -3.90 3.25
C GLU A 52 11.67 -4.93 2.33
N VAL A 53 12.97 -4.86 2.06
CA VAL A 53 13.69 -5.94 1.36
C VAL A 53 13.46 -7.27 2.08
N ALA A 54 13.70 -7.30 3.39
CA ALA A 54 13.54 -8.52 4.19
C ALA A 54 12.08 -9.02 4.23
N VAL A 55 11.14 -8.11 4.49
CA VAL A 55 9.70 -8.43 4.58
C VAL A 55 9.15 -8.95 3.26
N ASN A 56 9.44 -8.25 2.17
CA ASN A 56 8.93 -8.61 0.84
C ASN A 56 9.57 -9.91 0.33
N LEU A 57 10.85 -10.15 0.64
CA LEU A 57 11.52 -11.40 0.32
C LEU A 57 10.89 -12.58 1.10
N ALA A 58 10.63 -12.40 2.41
CA ALA A 58 9.94 -13.40 3.20
C ALA A 58 8.53 -13.71 2.68
N LEU A 59 7.79 -12.68 2.24
CA LEU A 59 6.48 -12.86 1.62
C LEU A 59 6.58 -13.60 0.28
N LEU A 60 7.54 -13.23 -0.57
CA LEU A 60 7.76 -13.87 -1.87
C LEU A 60 8.16 -15.36 -1.73
N THR A 61 9.00 -15.70 -0.75
CA THR A 61 9.36 -17.10 -0.49
C THR A 61 8.16 -17.94 -0.08
N ARG A 62 7.21 -17.34 0.66
CA ARG A 62 5.96 -18.00 1.05
C ARG A 62 5.03 -18.26 -0.14
N GLU A 63 5.00 -17.34 -1.11
CA GLU A 63 4.15 -17.41 -2.31
C GLU A 63 4.88 -18.00 -3.54
N ARG A 64 6.06 -18.61 -3.36
CA ARG A 64 6.99 -19.05 -4.44
C ARG A 64 6.36 -19.90 -5.53
N ARG A 65 5.29 -20.64 -5.21
CA ARG A 65 4.60 -21.53 -6.17
C ARG A 65 3.94 -20.76 -7.31
N ASN A 66 3.54 -19.51 -7.07
CA ASN A 66 2.81 -18.68 -8.02
C ASN A 66 3.73 -17.73 -8.82
N ILE A 67 5.05 -17.72 -8.55
CA ILE A 67 5.99 -16.76 -9.15
C ILE A 67 5.96 -16.85 -10.69
N ARG A 68 6.06 -18.07 -11.25
CA ARG A 68 6.09 -18.25 -12.70
C ARG A 68 4.78 -17.81 -13.36
N LEU A 69 3.65 -18.06 -12.71
CA LEU A 69 2.32 -17.72 -13.22
C LEU A 69 2.11 -16.19 -13.24
N THR A 70 2.60 -15.49 -12.23
CA THR A 70 2.37 -14.05 -12.05
C THR A 70 3.47 -13.18 -12.68
N TRP A 71 4.61 -13.77 -13.07
CA TRP A 71 5.73 -13.06 -13.68
C TRP A 71 5.37 -12.23 -14.93
N PRO A 72 4.53 -12.70 -15.88
CA PRO A 72 4.17 -11.90 -17.05
C PRO A 72 3.49 -10.56 -16.71
N ARG A 73 2.79 -10.49 -15.55
CA ARG A 73 2.12 -9.27 -15.05
C ARG A 73 3.07 -8.38 -14.25
N ALA A 74 3.98 -8.96 -13.47
CA ALA A 74 4.98 -8.22 -12.69
C ALA A 74 6.07 -7.59 -13.58
N ARG A 75 6.53 -8.32 -14.60
CA ARG A 75 7.66 -7.94 -15.47
C ARG A 75 7.54 -6.55 -16.09
N PRO A 76 6.43 -6.11 -16.72
CA PRO A 76 6.33 -4.78 -17.33
C PRO A 76 6.55 -3.65 -16.32
N VAL A 77 6.06 -3.82 -15.09
CA VAL A 77 6.24 -2.87 -14.00
C VAL A 77 7.70 -2.87 -13.54
N ILE A 78 8.28 -4.05 -13.28
CA ILE A 78 9.65 -4.21 -12.77
C ILE A 78 10.68 -3.58 -13.72
N LEU A 79 10.53 -3.79 -15.03
CA LEU A 79 11.48 -3.28 -16.02
C LEU A 79 11.53 -1.74 -16.09
N THR A 80 10.49 -1.07 -15.66
CA THR A 80 10.41 0.41 -15.71
C THR A 80 10.54 1.08 -14.34
N LEU A 81 10.77 0.29 -13.27
CA LEU A 81 11.02 0.84 -11.93
C LEU A 81 12.29 1.71 -11.90
N LEU A 82 13.38 1.22 -12.49
CA LEU A 82 14.72 1.78 -12.30
C LEU A 82 14.83 3.28 -12.66
N PRO A 83 14.39 3.77 -13.83
CA PRO A 83 14.44 5.19 -14.14
C PRO A 83 13.65 6.05 -13.14
N GLY A 84 12.48 5.56 -12.70
CA GLY A 84 11.71 6.24 -11.66
C GLY A 84 12.44 6.27 -10.33
N ILE A 85 13.04 5.16 -9.91
CA ILE A 85 13.82 5.05 -8.66
C ILE A 85 15.01 6.03 -8.68
N VAL A 86 15.75 6.11 -9.78
CA VAL A 86 16.88 7.05 -9.91
C VAL A 86 16.42 8.50 -9.75
N LEU A 87 15.34 8.88 -10.42
CA LEU A 87 14.74 10.22 -10.31
C LEU A 87 14.22 10.50 -8.89
N GLY A 88 13.56 9.53 -8.27
CA GLY A 88 13.06 9.65 -6.89
C GLY A 88 14.20 9.78 -5.87
N THR A 89 15.29 9.00 -6.04
CA THR A 89 16.50 9.10 -5.21
C THR A 89 17.18 10.45 -5.38
N ALA A 90 17.29 10.96 -6.61
CA ALA A 90 17.79 12.29 -6.86
C ALA A 90 16.91 13.35 -6.16
N GLY A 91 15.59 13.23 -6.26
CA GLY A 91 14.68 14.09 -5.52
C GLY A 91 14.91 14.04 -4.00
N LEU A 92 15.04 12.83 -3.43
CA LEU A 92 15.32 12.67 -1.99
C LEU A 92 16.65 13.31 -1.59
N THR A 93 17.68 13.24 -2.46
CA THR A 93 19.02 13.76 -2.20
C THR A 93 19.08 15.28 -2.27
N TYR A 94 18.52 15.87 -3.33
CA TYR A 94 18.73 17.28 -3.66
C TYR A 94 17.62 18.23 -3.19
N LEU A 95 16.38 17.74 -3.01
CA LEU A 95 15.30 18.58 -2.51
C LEU A 95 15.44 18.88 -1.01
N ALA A 96 14.92 20.04 -0.60
CA ALA A 96 14.79 20.35 0.82
C ALA A 96 13.81 19.40 1.52
N VAL A 97 14.01 19.18 2.82
CA VAL A 97 13.17 18.22 3.60
C VAL A 97 11.68 18.56 3.52
N ASN A 98 11.32 19.84 3.58
CA ASN A 98 9.92 20.26 3.50
C ASN A 98 9.32 20.05 2.11
N ASP A 99 10.11 20.23 1.05
CA ASP A 99 9.65 19.97 -0.33
C ASP A 99 9.39 18.47 -0.55
N VAL A 100 10.28 17.60 -0.04
CA VAL A 100 10.06 16.15 -0.06
C VAL A 100 8.77 15.80 0.70
N LYS A 101 8.58 16.33 1.92
CA LYS A 101 7.35 16.10 2.70
C LYS A 101 6.11 16.60 1.96
N LEU A 102 6.19 17.77 1.29
CA LEU A 102 5.09 18.29 0.49
C LEU A 102 4.72 17.33 -0.65
N VAL A 103 5.71 16.86 -1.41
CA VAL A 103 5.47 15.87 -2.50
C VAL A 103 4.86 14.59 -1.95
N VAL A 104 5.37 14.08 -0.82
CA VAL A 104 4.83 12.89 -0.14
C VAL A 104 3.35 13.07 0.18
N TYR A 105 3.01 14.12 0.92
CA TYR A 105 1.63 14.33 1.36
C TYR A 105 0.70 14.69 0.20
N ALA A 106 1.17 15.49 -0.77
CA ALA A 106 0.41 15.84 -1.97
C ALA A 106 0.12 14.63 -2.87
N ALA A 107 1.01 13.64 -2.90
CA ALA A 107 0.79 12.40 -3.64
C ALA A 107 -0.14 11.43 -2.87
N LEU A 108 0.01 11.35 -1.55
CA LEU A 108 -0.74 10.39 -0.73
C LEU A 108 -2.20 10.77 -0.53
N LEU A 109 -2.51 12.05 -0.39
CA LEU A 109 -3.88 12.51 -0.13
C LEU A 109 -4.86 12.08 -1.25
N PRO A 110 -4.59 12.34 -2.55
CA PRO A 110 -5.45 11.85 -3.62
C PRO A 110 -5.46 10.32 -3.71
N LEU A 111 -4.35 9.63 -3.44
CA LEU A 111 -4.31 8.17 -3.44
C LEU A 111 -5.20 7.57 -2.36
N ALA A 112 -5.14 8.09 -1.13
CA ALA A 112 -6.02 7.69 -0.04
C ALA A 112 -7.49 7.95 -0.38
N THR A 113 -7.79 9.12 -0.94
CA THR A 113 -9.13 9.52 -1.38
C THR A 113 -9.68 8.58 -2.47
N LEU A 114 -8.90 8.28 -3.51
CA LEU A 114 -9.30 7.37 -4.59
C LEU A 114 -9.56 5.94 -4.08
N GLN A 115 -8.77 5.49 -3.12
CA GLN A 115 -8.98 4.17 -2.52
C GLN A 115 -10.22 4.11 -1.62
N LEU A 116 -10.51 5.17 -0.86
CA LEU A 116 -11.74 5.27 -0.08
C LEU A 116 -12.98 5.29 -0.97
N LEU A 117 -12.94 6.01 -2.08
CA LEU A 117 -14.00 6.03 -3.08
C LEU A 117 -14.21 4.67 -3.77
N GLY A 118 -13.27 3.74 -3.62
CA GLY A 118 -13.31 2.45 -4.28
C GLY A 118 -13.17 2.54 -5.80
N PHE A 119 -12.53 3.62 -6.27
CA PHE A 119 -12.33 3.85 -7.68
C PHE A 119 -11.48 2.73 -8.30
N SER A 120 -12.07 2.04 -9.28
CA SER A 120 -11.38 0.96 -9.99
C SER A 120 -11.85 0.97 -11.44
N ARG A 121 -11.01 1.43 -12.36
CA ARG A 121 -11.26 1.31 -13.81
C ARG A 121 -10.27 0.31 -14.41
N PRO A 122 -10.76 -0.73 -15.12
CA PRO A 122 -9.87 -1.65 -15.82
C PRO A 122 -9.09 -0.90 -16.90
N LEU A 123 -7.77 -1.10 -16.94
CA LEU A 123 -6.94 -0.54 -18.00
C LEU A 123 -7.09 -1.38 -19.26
N LYS A 124 -7.43 -0.74 -20.36
CA LYS A 124 -7.63 -1.41 -21.68
C LYS A 124 -6.36 -2.10 -22.19
N ASN A 125 -5.17 -1.70 -21.72
CA ASN A 125 -3.89 -2.29 -22.13
C ASN A 125 -2.97 -2.42 -20.91
N GLU A 126 -2.99 -3.60 -20.27
CA GLU A 126 -2.24 -3.90 -19.06
C GLU A 126 -0.71 -3.75 -19.24
N ARG A 127 -0.17 -4.09 -20.42
CA ARG A 127 1.26 -3.96 -20.69
C ARG A 127 1.72 -2.50 -20.74
N ARG A 128 1.03 -1.64 -21.52
CA ARG A 128 1.36 -0.22 -21.60
C ARG A 128 1.09 0.50 -20.29
N GLY A 129 0.00 0.14 -19.61
CA GLY A 129 -0.31 0.64 -18.28
C GLY A 129 0.80 0.27 -17.27
N GLY A 130 1.26 -0.98 -17.28
CA GLY A 130 2.32 -1.47 -16.41
C GLY A 130 3.65 -0.73 -16.59
N THR A 131 4.05 -0.43 -17.83
CA THR A 131 5.29 0.32 -18.10
C THR A 131 5.24 1.77 -17.60
N VAL A 132 4.16 2.49 -17.84
CA VAL A 132 4.01 3.87 -17.35
C VAL A 132 3.92 3.92 -15.84
N ILE A 133 3.13 3.02 -15.26
CA ILE A 133 2.91 2.94 -13.83
C ILE A 133 4.20 2.54 -13.10
N GLY A 134 5.01 1.63 -13.65
CA GLY A 134 6.27 1.21 -13.04
C GLY A 134 7.24 2.36 -12.80
N GLY A 135 7.44 3.25 -13.77
CA GLY A 135 8.27 4.45 -13.60
C GLY A 135 7.71 5.39 -12.51
N GLY A 136 6.41 5.65 -12.53
CA GLY A 136 5.74 6.48 -11.52
C GLY A 136 5.81 5.87 -10.12
N ILE A 137 5.60 4.56 -9.99
CA ILE A 137 5.70 3.82 -8.73
C ILE A 137 7.15 3.85 -8.22
N GLY A 138 8.14 3.58 -9.08
CA GLY A 138 9.56 3.63 -8.70
C GLY A 138 9.97 5.03 -8.19
N PHE A 139 9.54 6.10 -8.87
CA PHE A 139 9.76 7.46 -8.41
C PHE A 139 9.13 7.72 -7.04
N LEU A 140 7.85 7.41 -6.89
CA LEU A 140 7.12 7.62 -5.66
C LEU A 140 7.75 6.81 -4.52
N TYR A 141 8.08 5.54 -4.76
CA TYR A 141 8.67 4.68 -3.75
C TYR A 141 10.05 5.17 -3.28
N ALA A 142 10.96 5.49 -4.18
CA ALA A 142 12.29 5.98 -3.81
C ALA A 142 12.22 7.30 -3.03
N LEU A 143 11.23 8.14 -3.31
CA LEU A 143 11.04 9.40 -2.60
C LEU A 143 10.31 9.24 -1.26
N THR A 144 9.37 8.27 -1.16
CA THR A 144 8.39 8.18 -0.07
C THR A 144 8.35 6.85 0.66
N THR A 145 8.94 5.80 0.11
CA THR A 145 8.80 4.39 0.49
C THR A 145 7.36 3.82 0.36
N ILE A 146 6.45 4.55 -0.29
CA ILE A 146 5.04 4.19 -0.41
C ILE A 146 4.70 3.84 -1.85
N SER A 147 4.46 2.57 -2.12
CA SER A 147 4.00 2.07 -3.43
C SER A 147 2.81 1.11 -3.32
N GLY A 148 2.58 0.57 -2.13
CA GLY A 148 1.51 -0.41 -1.90
C GLY A 148 0.15 0.02 -2.42
N PRO A 149 -0.37 1.18 -2.00
CA PRO A 149 -1.66 1.70 -2.43
C PRO A 149 -1.82 1.87 -3.95
N PRO A 150 -0.93 2.57 -4.68
CA PRO A 150 -1.06 2.70 -6.13
C PRO A 150 -0.89 1.37 -6.86
N LEU A 151 0.01 0.50 -6.39
CA LEU A 151 0.21 -0.82 -6.97
C LEU A 151 -1.01 -1.73 -6.75
N ALA A 152 -1.60 -1.70 -5.56
CA ALA A 152 -2.81 -2.44 -5.26
C ALA A 152 -3.99 -1.97 -6.12
N LEU A 153 -4.12 -0.65 -6.34
CA LEU A 153 -5.14 -0.09 -7.21
C LEU A 153 -4.97 -0.56 -8.67
N PHE A 154 -3.74 -0.59 -9.15
CA PHE A 154 -3.41 -1.08 -10.50
C PHE A 154 -3.73 -2.56 -10.67
N LEU A 155 -3.32 -3.41 -9.73
CA LEU A 155 -3.47 -4.86 -9.84
C LEU A 155 -4.91 -5.36 -9.56
N ARG A 156 -5.69 -4.61 -8.78
CA ARG A 156 -7.06 -4.99 -8.40
C ARG A 156 -7.97 -5.28 -9.60
N ASN A 157 -7.76 -4.58 -10.70
CA ASN A 157 -8.61 -4.64 -11.87
C ASN A 157 -8.19 -5.69 -12.90
N GLN A 158 -7.19 -6.51 -12.57
CA GLN A 158 -6.63 -7.51 -13.50
C GLN A 158 -7.20 -8.92 -13.30
N GLY A 159 -8.27 -9.06 -12.51
CA GLY A 159 -8.93 -10.36 -12.30
C GLY A 159 -8.06 -11.41 -11.59
N LEU A 160 -7.09 -10.97 -10.78
CA LEU A 160 -6.19 -11.84 -10.05
C LEU A 160 -6.88 -12.51 -8.86
N SER A 161 -6.65 -13.80 -8.65
CA SER A 161 -6.97 -14.48 -7.40
C SER A 161 -6.18 -13.86 -6.24
N LYS A 162 -6.64 -14.07 -4.99
CA LYS A 162 -5.98 -13.53 -3.80
C LYS A 162 -4.49 -13.89 -3.72
N ASN A 163 -4.14 -15.12 -4.05
CA ASN A 163 -2.75 -15.60 -3.99
C ASN A 163 -1.91 -15.03 -5.14
N GLU A 164 -2.46 -14.94 -6.35
CA GLU A 164 -1.79 -14.29 -7.49
C GLU A 164 -1.55 -12.81 -7.22
N PHE A 165 -2.53 -12.11 -6.67
CA PHE A 165 -2.40 -10.70 -6.29
C PHE A 165 -1.26 -10.50 -5.28
N ARG A 166 -1.22 -11.28 -4.19
CA ARG A 166 -0.16 -11.21 -3.18
C ARG A 166 1.21 -11.55 -3.75
N CYS A 167 1.30 -12.57 -4.61
CA CYS A 167 2.54 -12.95 -5.27
C CYS A 167 3.03 -11.86 -6.23
N THR A 168 2.15 -11.28 -7.04
CA THR A 168 2.49 -10.21 -7.99
C THR A 168 3.01 -8.96 -7.25
N ILE A 169 2.31 -8.54 -6.19
CA ILE A 169 2.77 -7.43 -5.34
C ILE A 169 4.14 -7.75 -4.73
N ALA A 170 4.32 -8.94 -4.18
CA ALA A 170 5.59 -9.31 -3.55
C ALA A 170 6.76 -9.31 -4.54
N GLN A 171 6.57 -9.80 -5.78
CA GLN A 171 7.58 -9.75 -6.84
C GLN A 171 8.00 -8.31 -7.17
N ILE A 172 7.02 -7.43 -7.39
CA ILE A 172 7.29 -6.03 -7.72
C ILE A 172 7.98 -5.34 -6.55
N ARG A 173 7.53 -5.55 -5.32
CA ARG A 173 8.10 -4.89 -4.14
C ARG A 173 9.49 -5.39 -3.77
N VAL A 174 9.81 -6.67 -3.98
CA VAL A 174 11.19 -7.18 -3.83
C VAL A 174 12.11 -6.46 -4.82
N ALA A 175 11.71 -6.38 -6.10
CA ALA A 175 12.50 -5.68 -7.10
C ALA A 175 12.64 -4.18 -6.76
N GLU A 176 11.53 -3.53 -6.40
CA GLU A 176 11.47 -2.12 -6.05
C GLU A 176 12.36 -1.79 -4.85
N SER A 177 12.22 -2.49 -3.72
CA SER A 177 13.01 -2.24 -2.52
C SER A 177 14.49 -2.56 -2.72
N THR A 178 14.83 -3.65 -3.43
CA THR A 178 16.22 -4.00 -3.71
C THR A 178 16.89 -3.00 -4.65
N LEU A 179 16.21 -2.60 -5.73
CA LEU A 179 16.72 -1.59 -6.66
C LEU A 179 16.87 -0.22 -5.97
N THR A 180 15.93 0.14 -5.11
CA THR A 180 15.99 1.42 -4.36
C THR A 180 17.15 1.41 -3.36
N LEU A 181 17.35 0.31 -2.61
CA LEU A 181 18.49 0.20 -1.72
C LEU A 181 19.82 0.29 -2.49
N GLY A 182 19.93 -0.44 -3.62
CA GLY A 182 21.09 -0.36 -4.49
C GLY A 182 21.35 1.05 -5.02
N THR A 183 20.30 1.77 -5.41
CA THR A 183 20.40 3.15 -5.89
C THR A 183 20.80 4.11 -4.76
N TYR A 184 20.28 3.96 -3.54
CA TYR A 184 20.69 4.74 -2.37
C TYR A 184 22.17 4.54 -2.06
N LEU A 185 22.65 3.29 -2.07
CA LEU A 185 24.07 2.97 -1.86
C LEU A 185 24.95 3.54 -2.97
N ALA A 186 24.50 3.47 -4.23
CA ALA A 186 25.21 4.05 -5.37
C ALA A 186 25.32 5.59 -5.24
N PHE A 187 24.24 6.27 -4.87
CA PHE A 187 24.25 7.71 -4.63
C PHE A 187 25.16 8.08 -3.45
N ASP A 188 25.20 7.27 -2.39
CA ASP A 188 26.14 7.49 -1.29
C ASP A 188 27.59 7.30 -1.73
N GLN A 189 27.88 6.23 -2.46
CA GLN A 189 29.24 5.90 -2.90
C GLN A 189 29.79 6.89 -3.92
N PHE A 190 28.99 7.27 -4.92
CA PHE A 190 29.45 8.07 -6.06
C PHE A 190 29.21 9.58 -5.89
N LEU A 191 28.19 9.96 -5.15
CA LEU A 191 27.76 11.36 -5.02
C LEU A 191 27.85 11.87 -3.59
N GLY A 192 28.24 11.04 -2.62
CA GLY A 192 28.32 11.42 -1.22
C GLY A 192 26.98 11.85 -0.61
N ALA A 193 25.87 11.33 -1.13
CA ALA A 193 24.51 11.73 -0.76
C ALA A 193 24.20 11.53 0.74
N GLY A 194 24.83 10.52 1.33
CA GLY A 194 24.72 10.24 2.76
C GLY A 194 23.32 9.80 3.19
N LEU A 195 22.66 8.98 2.37
CA LEU A 195 21.33 8.45 2.64
C LEU A 195 21.38 7.28 3.65
N VAL A 196 22.30 6.32 3.44
CA VAL A 196 22.46 5.15 4.31
C VAL A 196 23.55 5.44 5.36
N LYS A 197 23.20 6.16 6.41
CA LYS A 197 24.10 6.56 7.50
C LYS A 197 23.66 5.98 8.85
N LEU A 198 24.53 6.13 9.87
CA LEU A 198 24.25 5.70 11.24
C LEU A 198 22.87 6.13 11.77
N PRO A 199 22.38 7.37 11.59
CA PRO A 199 21.05 7.75 12.04
C PRO A 199 19.92 6.89 11.44
N SER A 200 20.04 6.49 10.17
CA SER A 200 19.06 5.59 9.52
C SER A 200 19.18 4.16 10.07
N LEU A 201 20.40 3.68 10.28
CA LEU A 201 20.65 2.32 10.78
C LEU A 201 20.22 2.17 12.24
N ASN A 202 20.29 3.21 13.05
CA ASN A 202 19.84 3.20 14.44
C ASN A 202 18.32 3.00 14.59
N LEU A 203 17.55 3.28 13.54
CA LEU A 203 16.10 3.01 13.54
C LEU A 203 15.75 1.53 13.28
N LEU A 204 16.70 0.75 12.73
CA LEU A 204 16.43 -0.64 12.34
C LEU A 204 15.90 -1.54 13.48
N PRO A 205 16.43 -1.50 14.72
CA PRO A 205 15.90 -2.34 15.80
C PRO A 205 14.42 -2.05 16.10
N PHE A 206 14.01 -0.76 16.04
CA PHE A 206 12.65 -0.30 16.32
C PHE A 206 11.67 -0.59 15.19
N LEU A 207 12.18 -0.89 14.00
CA LEU A 207 11.37 -1.32 12.87
C LEU A 207 11.37 -2.85 12.69
N PHE A 208 12.52 -3.50 12.91
CA PHE A 208 12.70 -4.92 12.64
C PHE A 208 12.00 -5.82 13.67
N LEU A 209 12.16 -5.50 14.96
CA LEU A 209 11.52 -6.28 16.04
C LEU A 209 9.98 -6.27 15.92
N PRO A 210 9.31 -5.11 15.74
CA PRO A 210 7.88 -5.07 15.45
C PRO A 210 7.45 -5.88 14.23
N VAL A 211 8.25 -5.92 13.17
CA VAL A 211 7.94 -6.67 11.96
C VAL A 211 8.00 -8.17 12.20
N ILE A 212 9.06 -8.67 12.87
CA ILE A 212 9.19 -10.11 13.21
C ILE A 212 8.00 -10.60 14.00
N VAL A 213 7.51 -9.81 14.94
CA VAL A 213 6.38 -10.18 15.81
C VAL A 213 5.03 -9.87 15.12
N GLY A 214 4.90 -8.69 14.57
CA GLY A 214 3.63 -8.16 14.04
C GLY A 214 3.14 -8.88 12.78
N VAL A 215 4.03 -9.21 11.83
CA VAL A 215 3.61 -9.86 10.58
C VAL A 215 3.03 -11.27 10.83
N PRO A 216 3.66 -12.17 11.59
CA PRO A 216 3.05 -13.46 11.95
C PRO A 216 1.76 -13.31 12.74
N LEU A 217 1.74 -12.45 13.76
CA LEU A 217 0.54 -12.19 14.54
C LEU A 217 -0.59 -11.64 13.70
N GLY A 218 -0.32 -10.72 12.79
CA GLY A 218 -1.31 -10.17 11.86
C GLY A 218 -1.93 -11.25 10.97
N THR A 219 -1.15 -12.21 10.49
CA THR A 219 -1.68 -13.34 9.70
C THR A 219 -2.60 -14.24 10.51
N LEU A 220 -2.41 -14.35 11.81
CA LEU A 220 -3.21 -15.19 12.71
C LEU A 220 -4.46 -14.46 13.20
N LEU A 221 -4.28 -13.26 13.78
CA LEU A 221 -5.34 -12.52 14.46
C LEU A 221 -6.40 -11.97 13.48
N LEU A 222 -5.96 -11.55 12.28
CA LEU A 222 -6.86 -10.86 11.35
C LEU A 222 -7.47 -11.78 10.28
N ARG A 223 -7.42 -13.10 10.47
CA ARG A 223 -8.11 -14.06 9.59
C ARG A 223 -9.63 -13.87 9.57
N SER A 224 -10.20 -13.38 10.67
CA SER A 224 -11.64 -13.16 10.85
C SER A 224 -12.13 -11.80 10.34
N VAL A 225 -11.22 -10.86 10.08
CA VAL A 225 -11.55 -9.50 9.61
C VAL A 225 -11.48 -9.45 8.10
N SER A 226 -12.49 -8.85 7.45
CA SER A 226 -12.47 -8.73 5.99
C SER A 226 -11.29 -7.83 5.55
N PRO A 227 -10.48 -8.26 4.57
CA PRO A 227 -9.36 -7.47 4.06
C PRO A 227 -9.79 -6.09 3.54
N GLU A 228 -11.02 -6.00 3.05
CA GLU A 228 -11.60 -4.77 2.53
C GLU A 228 -11.90 -3.75 3.62
N PHE A 229 -12.49 -4.18 4.76
CA PHE A 229 -12.70 -3.33 5.93
C PHE A 229 -11.38 -2.77 6.41
N PHE A 230 -10.38 -3.66 6.58
CA PHE A 230 -9.07 -3.28 7.08
C PHE A 230 -8.38 -2.26 6.17
N ARG A 231 -8.42 -2.50 4.86
CA ARG A 231 -7.85 -1.59 3.87
C ARG A 231 -8.49 -0.20 3.94
N ARG A 232 -9.82 -0.12 4.02
CA ARG A 232 -10.54 1.17 4.10
C ARG A 232 -10.25 1.89 5.40
N PHE A 233 -10.19 1.15 6.51
CA PHE A 233 -9.84 1.71 7.81
C PHE A 233 -8.43 2.33 7.79
N VAL A 234 -7.44 1.58 7.27
CA VAL A 234 -6.06 2.08 7.12
C VAL A 234 -6.02 3.32 6.25
N MET A 235 -6.69 3.32 5.09
CA MET A 235 -6.70 4.48 4.20
C MET A 235 -7.39 5.69 4.82
N ALA A 236 -8.37 5.49 5.69
CA ALA A 236 -8.99 6.58 6.44
C ALA A 236 -8.00 7.19 7.45
N VAL A 237 -7.30 6.34 8.22
CA VAL A 237 -6.27 6.79 9.16
C VAL A 237 -5.13 7.51 8.42
N ASP A 238 -4.62 6.91 7.34
CA ASP A 238 -3.58 7.53 6.49
C ASP A 238 -4.05 8.88 5.95
N GLY A 239 -5.29 8.97 5.46
CA GLY A 239 -5.87 10.22 4.98
C GLY A 239 -5.88 11.33 6.04
N LEU A 240 -6.23 10.99 7.29
CA LEU A 240 -6.21 11.95 8.40
C LEU A 240 -4.79 12.40 8.74
N VAL A 241 -3.84 11.46 8.85
CA VAL A 241 -2.44 11.78 9.15
C VAL A 241 -1.81 12.60 8.04
N VAL A 242 -2.06 12.24 6.78
CA VAL A 242 -1.60 12.97 5.59
C VAL A 242 -2.17 14.39 5.57
N SER A 243 -3.46 14.56 5.91
CA SER A 243 -4.09 15.87 5.98
C SER A 243 -3.43 16.76 7.05
N TYR A 244 -3.14 16.20 8.22
CA TYR A 244 -2.42 16.89 9.28
C TYR A 244 -0.99 17.27 8.84
N GLY A 245 -0.25 16.31 8.29
CA GLY A 245 1.11 16.53 7.81
C GLY A 245 1.19 17.58 6.71
N LEU A 246 0.26 17.54 5.73
CA LEU A 246 0.16 18.53 4.66
C LEU A 246 -0.08 19.93 5.20
N SER A 247 -1.04 20.08 6.12
CA SER A 247 -1.34 21.35 6.77
C SER A 247 -0.08 21.95 7.43
N ARG A 248 0.69 21.15 8.18
CA ARG A 248 1.92 21.59 8.84
C ARG A 248 3.05 21.96 7.88
N VAL A 249 3.19 21.22 6.79
CA VAL A 249 4.21 21.53 5.76
C VAL A 249 3.87 22.83 5.04
N LEU A 250 2.61 23.08 4.70
CA LEU A 250 2.20 24.32 4.05
C LEU A 250 2.49 25.56 4.91
N VAL A 251 2.31 25.44 6.23
CA VAL A 251 2.71 26.51 7.18
C VAL A 251 4.22 26.68 7.21
N SER A 252 4.98 25.58 7.25
CA SER A 252 6.44 25.64 7.30
C SER A 252 7.06 26.28 6.05
N LEU A 253 6.39 26.10 4.90
CA LEU A 253 6.74 26.74 3.63
C LEU A 253 6.22 28.19 3.51
N LYS A 254 5.51 28.68 4.54
CA LYS A 254 4.88 30.01 4.56
C LYS A 254 3.85 30.26 3.43
N TRP A 255 3.29 29.19 2.87
CA TRP A 255 2.26 29.30 1.83
C TRP A 255 0.89 29.60 2.42
N VAL A 256 0.66 29.17 3.66
CA VAL A 256 -0.60 29.31 4.37
C VAL A 256 -0.32 29.82 5.79
N SER A 257 -1.17 30.70 6.30
CA SER A 257 -1.09 31.15 7.70
C SER A 257 -1.51 30.04 8.67
N ASN A 258 -1.12 30.13 9.94
CA ASN A 258 -1.52 29.17 10.97
C ASN A 258 -3.05 29.03 11.05
N ALA A 259 -3.79 30.14 11.09
CA ALA A 259 -5.24 30.12 11.13
C ALA A 259 -5.86 29.45 9.89
N ALA A 260 -5.39 29.80 8.68
CA ALA A 260 -5.90 29.20 7.45
C ALA A 260 -5.56 27.69 7.37
N SER A 261 -4.41 27.25 7.94
CA SER A 261 -4.05 25.83 7.98
C SER A 261 -4.98 25.03 8.90
N GLU A 262 -5.47 25.61 9.99
CA GLU A 262 -6.45 24.96 10.87
C GLU A 262 -7.80 24.77 10.18
N TYR A 263 -8.28 25.76 9.44
CA TYR A 263 -9.50 25.61 8.62
C TYR A 263 -9.31 24.54 7.53
N LEU A 264 -8.16 24.56 6.82
CA LEU A 264 -7.85 23.54 5.83
C LEU A 264 -7.84 22.12 6.45
N LEU A 265 -7.24 21.97 7.63
CA LEU A 265 -7.20 20.72 8.37
C LEU A 265 -8.60 20.22 8.71
N VAL A 266 -9.47 21.09 9.23
CA VAL A 266 -10.87 20.74 9.55
C VAL A 266 -11.61 20.28 8.28
N ILE A 267 -11.46 21.00 7.17
CA ILE A 267 -12.10 20.64 5.90
C ILE A 267 -11.61 19.28 5.43
N LEU A 268 -10.30 19.04 5.44
CA LEU A 268 -9.73 17.77 5.01
C LEU A 268 -10.16 16.61 5.93
N PHE A 269 -10.20 16.82 7.24
CA PHE A 269 -10.68 15.82 8.20
C PHE A 269 -12.15 15.47 7.99
N LEU A 270 -13.00 16.48 7.79
CA LEU A 270 -14.42 16.26 7.48
C LEU A 270 -14.58 15.50 6.16
N MET A 271 -13.85 15.90 5.12
CA MET A 271 -13.86 15.21 3.83
C MET A 271 -13.45 13.73 3.96
N ILE A 272 -12.31 13.44 4.58
CA ILE A 272 -11.83 12.07 4.77
C ILE A 272 -12.77 11.28 5.68
N GLY A 273 -13.29 11.90 6.76
CA GLY A 273 -14.24 11.28 7.66
C GLY A 273 -15.55 10.88 6.96
N VAL A 274 -16.12 11.77 6.14
CA VAL A 274 -17.31 11.47 5.34
C VAL A 274 -17.03 10.37 4.31
N LEU A 275 -15.90 10.44 3.60
CA LEU A 275 -15.53 9.42 2.63
C LEU A 275 -15.31 8.06 3.30
N ALA A 276 -14.65 8.03 4.45
CA ALA A 276 -14.44 6.81 5.23
C ALA A 276 -15.78 6.20 5.69
N TRP A 277 -16.67 7.03 6.22
CA TRP A 277 -18.00 6.61 6.65
C TRP A 277 -18.84 6.04 5.47
N LEU A 278 -18.88 6.73 4.32
CA LEU A 278 -19.53 6.26 3.12
C LEU A 278 -18.91 4.95 2.60
N ALA A 279 -17.59 4.88 2.64
CA ALA A 279 -16.86 3.70 2.23
C ALA A 279 -17.17 2.48 3.14
N LEU A 280 -17.19 2.67 4.45
CA LEU A 280 -17.48 1.61 5.42
C LEU A 280 -18.94 1.13 5.35
N ARG A 281 -19.88 2.03 5.12
CA ARG A 281 -21.30 1.68 4.92
C ARG A 281 -21.56 0.84 3.68
N ARG A 282 -20.74 0.96 2.64
CA ARG A 282 -20.86 0.20 1.39
C ARG A 282 -20.21 -1.18 1.44
N LEU A 283 -19.71 -1.61 2.60
CA LEU A 283 -19.23 -2.98 2.74
C LEU A 283 -20.43 -3.94 2.67
N PRO A 284 -20.43 -4.96 1.80
CA PRO A 284 -21.42 -5.99 1.85
C PRO A 284 -21.36 -6.67 3.24
N VAL A 285 -22.49 -6.70 3.92
CA VAL A 285 -22.68 -7.56 5.09
C VAL A 285 -22.27 -8.96 4.66
N ARG A 286 -21.35 -9.57 5.38
CA ARG A 286 -20.73 -10.88 5.14
C ARG A 286 -21.67 -11.82 4.38
N ALA A 287 -21.35 -12.16 3.15
CA ALA A 287 -21.80 -13.40 2.54
C ALA A 287 -21.01 -14.53 3.22
N SER A 288 -21.51 -14.99 4.36
CA SER A 288 -20.97 -16.12 5.12
C SER A 288 -21.24 -17.48 4.47
N ASP A 289 -21.76 -17.51 3.24
CA ASP A 289 -22.27 -18.70 2.59
C ASP A 289 -21.61 -19.04 1.24
N GLU A 290 -20.44 -18.50 0.92
CA GLU A 290 -19.68 -19.12 -0.15
C GLU A 290 -19.02 -20.40 0.37
N PRO A 291 -19.42 -21.58 -0.13
CA PRO A 291 -18.77 -22.82 0.22
C PRO A 291 -17.28 -22.74 -0.16
N PRO A 292 -16.38 -23.38 0.60
CA PRO A 292 -14.95 -23.38 0.30
C PRO A 292 -14.74 -23.86 -1.14
N PRO A 293 -13.80 -23.25 -1.90
CA PRO A 293 -13.52 -23.70 -3.25
C PRO A 293 -13.18 -25.19 -3.24
N GLY A 294 -13.91 -25.95 -4.06
CA GLY A 294 -13.68 -27.38 -4.22
C GLY A 294 -12.24 -27.71 -4.65
N PRO A 295 -11.76 -28.92 -4.46
CA PRO A 295 -10.43 -29.33 -4.87
C PRO A 295 -10.21 -29.05 -6.36
N PRO A 296 -8.97 -28.71 -6.79
CA PRO A 296 -8.67 -28.34 -8.16
C PRO A 296 -9.05 -29.50 -9.11
N GLY A 297 -9.92 -29.21 -10.07
CA GLY A 297 -10.37 -30.19 -11.07
C GLY A 297 -11.87 -30.55 -11.03
N GLN A 298 -12.62 -30.08 -10.04
CA GLN A 298 -14.08 -30.23 -10.08
C GLN A 298 -14.75 -29.02 -10.76
N PRO A 299 -15.71 -29.23 -11.68
CA PRO A 299 -16.50 -28.13 -12.22
C PRO A 299 -17.27 -27.43 -11.08
N PRO A 300 -17.52 -26.11 -11.20
CA PRO A 300 -18.23 -25.37 -10.16
C PRO A 300 -19.59 -26.05 -9.89
N PRO A 301 -20.04 -26.13 -8.62
CA PRO A 301 -21.35 -26.67 -8.29
C PRO A 301 -22.41 -25.90 -9.09
N SER A 302 -23.25 -26.62 -9.80
CA SER A 302 -24.37 -26.06 -10.55
C SER A 302 -25.17 -25.15 -9.63
N ALA A 303 -25.47 -23.94 -10.10
CA ALA A 303 -26.28 -22.97 -9.37
C ALA A 303 -27.55 -23.64 -8.85
N PRO A 304 -27.99 -23.37 -7.61
CA PRO A 304 -29.19 -23.99 -7.07
C PRO A 304 -30.36 -23.70 -8.03
N VAL A 305 -30.95 -24.77 -8.57
CA VAL A 305 -32.15 -24.70 -9.40
C VAL A 305 -33.20 -23.97 -8.56
N ARG A 306 -33.58 -22.76 -8.96
CA ARG A 306 -34.69 -22.03 -8.34
C ARG A 306 -35.89 -22.94 -8.47
N ARG A 307 -36.39 -23.48 -7.36
CA ARG A 307 -37.67 -24.17 -7.33
C ARG A 307 -38.70 -23.17 -7.85
N PRO A 308 -39.54 -23.57 -8.84
CA PRO A 308 -40.60 -22.71 -9.30
C PRO A 308 -41.51 -22.39 -8.11
N THR A 309 -41.87 -21.13 -7.98
CA THR A 309 -42.87 -20.66 -7.02
C THR A 309 -44.15 -21.45 -7.21
N PRO A 310 -44.81 -21.97 -6.16
CA PRO A 310 -46.10 -22.64 -6.28
C PRO A 310 -47.10 -21.61 -6.84
N GLY A 311 -47.63 -21.86 -8.08
CA GLY A 311 -48.60 -20.99 -8.72
C GLY A 311 -48.27 -20.49 -10.13
N ALA A 312 -47.11 -20.83 -10.71
CA ALA A 312 -46.86 -20.51 -12.12
C ALA A 312 -47.47 -21.59 -13.02
N GLU A 313 -48.57 -21.28 -13.69
CA GLU A 313 -49.20 -22.10 -14.75
C GLU A 313 -48.18 -22.29 -15.90
N LEU A 314 -48.05 -23.55 -16.33
CA LEU A 314 -47.22 -23.92 -17.49
C LEU A 314 -47.89 -23.37 -18.78
N PRO A 315 -47.15 -22.78 -19.70
CA PRO A 315 -47.69 -22.43 -21.01
C PRO A 315 -48.07 -23.69 -21.77
N PRO A 316 -49.22 -23.68 -22.56
CA PRO A 316 -49.67 -24.81 -23.33
C PRO A 316 -48.64 -25.22 -24.38
N GLY A 317 -48.32 -26.50 -24.43
CA GLY A 317 -47.44 -27.10 -25.43
C GLY A 317 -47.97 -26.95 -26.86
N PRO A 318 -47.13 -26.97 -27.91
CA PRO A 318 -47.56 -26.88 -29.29
C PRO A 318 -48.34 -28.11 -29.68
N LEU A 319 -49.55 -27.88 -30.22
CA LEU A 319 -50.36 -28.89 -30.92
C LEU A 319 -49.67 -29.25 -32.24
N THR A 320 -49.30 -30.49 -32.42
CA THR A 320 -48.94 -31.08 -33.72
C THR A 320 -50.15 -31.44 -34.53
#